data_7214d0444a882c548382be9a10ae1f14
#
_entry.id   7214d0444a882c548382be9a10ae1f14
#
_cell.length_a   1.000
_cell.length_b   1.000
_cell.length_c   1.000
_cell.angle_alpha   90.00
_cell.angle_beta   90.00
_cell.angle_gamma   90.00
#
_symmetry.space_group_name_H-M   'P 1'
#
loop_
_entity.id
_entity.type
_entity.pdbx_description
1 polymer ?
#
loop_
_entity_poly.entity_id
_entity_poly.type
_entity_poly.pdbx_seq_one_letter_code
_entity_poly.pdbx_strand_id
1 'polypeptide(L)'
;MTNFVKVAAVADVPSGARLWYDFADETVIIFNVNGTFYCIADLCTHDDGPLEDGELDAFAVECPRHGAQFDIRTGRALCLPAVTAVPTYQVKVENGAVYVASPDS
;
A
#
# COMPACT_ATOMS: atom_id res chain seq x y z
N MET A 1 -8.71 16.17 -11.03
CA MET A 1 -8.46 15.13 -12.05
C MET A 1 -7.40 14.18 -11.54
N THR A 2 -7.64 12.89 -11.62
CA THR A 2 -6.71 11.89 -11.14
C THR A 2 -5.53 11.74 -12.10
N ASN A 3 -4.32 11.82 -11.56
CA ASN A 3 -3.10 11.64 -12.32
C ASN A 3 -2.48 10.28 -11.96
N PHE A 4 -2.62 9.29 -12.85
CA PHE A 4 -2.03 7.98 -12.66
C PHE A 4 -0.57 7.97 -13.11
N VAL A 5 0.30 7.46 -12.26
CA VAL A 5 1.74 7.36 -12.50
C VAL A 5 2.13 5.90 -12.60
N LYS A 6 2.88 5.54 -13.64
CA LYS A 6 3.42 4.18 -13.78
C LYS A 6 4.47 3.97 -12.69
N VAL A 7 4.24 2.97 -11.84
CA VAL A 7 5.15 2.68 -10.72
C VAL A 7 5.94 1.39 -10.91
N ALA A 8 5.45 0.47 -11.75
CA ALA A 8 6.11 -0.82 -11.96
C ALA A 8 5.54 -1.51 -13.19
N ALA A 9 6.25 -2.54 -13.66
CA ALA A 9 5.66 -3.53 -14.55
C ALA A 9 4.96 -4.59 -13.69
N VAL A 10 3.90 -5.19 -14.22
CA VAL A 10 3.18 -6.27 -13.51
C VAL A 10 4.16 -7.39 -13.12
N ALA A 11 5.11 -7.72 -14.01
CA ALA A 11 6.09 -8.76 -13.75
C ALA A 11 7.03 -8.45 -12.58
N ASP A 12 7.16 -7.18 -12.20
CA ASP A 12 8.01 -6.76 -11.07
C ASP A 12 7.36 -7.04 -9.71
N VAL A 13 6.05 -7.28 -9.71
CA VAL A 13 5.29 -7.50 -8.47
C VAL A 13 4.45 -8.77 -8.63
N PRO A 14 5.09 -9.95 -8.59
CA PRO A 14 4.34 -11.20 -8.70
C PRO A 14 3.42 -11.42 -7.51
N SER A 15 2.47 -12.35 -7.65
CA SER A 15 1.51 -12.64 -6.58
C SER A 15 2.23 -12.94 -5.25
N GLY A 16 1.79 -12.27 -4.20
CA GLY A 16 2.40 -12.37 -2.87
C GLY A 16 3.53 -11.38 -2.64
N ALA A 17 3.97 -10.66 -3.66
CA ALA A 17 5.04 -9.68 -3.53
C ALA A 17 4.49 -8.27 -3.25
N ARG A 18 5.40 -7.39 -2.89
CA ARG A 18 5.12 -5.98 -2.71
C ARG A 18 6.28 -5.15 -3.24
N LEU A 19 6.00 -3.86 -3.50
CA LEU A 19 6.98 -2.93 -4.02
C LEU A 19 6.72 -1.55 -3.43
N TRP A 20 7.79 -0.86 -3.02
CA TRP A 20 7.71 0.52 -2.53
C TRP A 20 7.96 1.49 -3.67
N TYR A 21 7.26 2.61 -3.64
CA TYR A 21 7.47 3.68 -4.60
C TYR A 21 7.43 5.03 -3.90
N ASP A 22 8.42 5.88 -4.19
CA ASP A 22 8.54 7.20 -3.58
C ASP A 22 7.95 8.25 -4.49
N PHE A 23 6.83 8.86 -4.05
CA PHE A 23 6.37 10.12 -4.63
C PHE A 23 7.10 11.28 -3.94
N ALA A 24 6.89 12.51 -4.43
CA ALA A 24 7.64 13.67 -3.91
C ALA A 24 7.55 13.81 -2.38
N ASP A 25 6.36 13.65 -1.83
CA ASP A 25 6.12 13.88 -0.40
C ASP A 25 5.70 12.62 0.35
N GLU A 26 5.67 11.47 -0.32
CA GLU A 26 5.10 10.27 0.31
C GLU A 26 5.60 9.00 -0.34
N THR A 27 5.89 8.00 0.50
CA THR A 27 6.20 6.65 0.04
C THR A 27 4.94 5.81 0.13
N VAL A 28 4.70 5.00 -0.90
CA VAL A 28 3.56 4.08 -0.93
C VAL A 28 4.06 2.64 -1.09
N ILE A 29 3.22 1.68 -0.71
CA ILE A 29 3.49 0.26 -0.89
C ILE A 29 2.42 -0.30 -1.82
N ILE A 30 2.85 -1.00 -2.88
CA ILE A 30 1.98 -1.71 -3.80
C ILE A 30 2.05 -3.18 -3.48
N PHE A 31 0.89 -3.80 -3.25
CA PHE A 31 0.77 -5.23 -2.97
C PHE A 31 0.09 -5.93 -4.13
N ASN A 32 0.57 -7.12 -4.48
CA ASN A 32 -0.14 -8.02 -5.38
C ASN A 32 -0.66 -9.21 -4.56
N VAL A 33 -1.99 -9.31 -4.44
CA VAL A 33 -2.64 -10.44 -3.77
C VAL A 33 -3.47 -11.18 -4.79
N ASN A 34 -2.98 -12.34 -5.22
CA ASN A 34 -3.66 -13.20 -6.20
C ASN A 34 -4.01 -12.48 -7.51
N GLY A 35 -3.14 -11.59 -7.96
CA GLY A 35 -3.33 -10.87 -9.22
C GLY A 35 -4.08 -9.55 -9.10
N THR A 36 -4.56 -9.20 -7.93
CA THR A 36 -5.19 -7.90 -7.66
C THR A 36 -4.20 -7.01 -6.92
N PHE A 37 -4.06 -5.78 -7.39
CA PHE A 37 -3.10 -4.82 -6.84
C PHE A 37 -3.77 -3.82 -5.92
N TYR A 38 -3.13 -3.56 -4.79
CA TYR A 38 -3.58 -2.60 -3.78
C TYR A 38 -2.43 -1.67 -3.44
N CYS A 39 -2.74 -0.42 -3.10
CA CYS A 39 -1.72 0.56 -2.74
C CYS A 39 -2.15 1.34 -1.51
N ILE A 40 -1.27 1.39 -0.53
CA ILE A 40 -1.47 2.16 0.70
C ILE A 40 -0.25 3.03 0.94
N ALA A 41 -0.41 4.07 1.77
CA ALA A 41 0.73 4.84 2.25
C ALA A 41 1.62 3.94 3.11
N ASP A 42 2.94 4.10 3.01
CA ASP A 42 3.90 3.41 3.88
C ASP A 42 3.96 4.13 5.22
N LEU A 43 2.86 4.01 5.97
CA LEU A 43 2.63 4.80 7.17
C LEU A 43 1.81 4.01 8.17
N CYS A 44 2.36 3.82 9.37
CA CYS A 44 1.58 3.34 10.50
C CYS A 44 0.97 4.55 11.18
N THR A 45 -0.36 4.67 11.15
CA THR A 45 -1.05 5.86 11.69
C THR A 45 -0.95 5.97 13.21
N HIS A 46 -0.52 4.91 13.87
CA HIS A 46 -0.29 4.92 15.31
C HIS A 46 0.91 5.78 15.72
N ASP A 47 2.03 5.63 15.00
CA ASP A 47 3.29 6.28 15.36
C ASP A 47 3.93 7.08 14.24
N ASP A 48 3.24 7.24 13.10
CA ASP A 48 3.71 7.95 11.92
C ASP A 48 4.98 7.37 11.28
N GLY A 49 5.41 6.19 11.73
CA GLY A 49 6.55 5.50 11.15
C GLY A 49 6.17 4.63 9.95
N PRO A 50 7.17 4.14 9.21
CA PRO A 50 6.89 3.28 8.06
C PRO A 50 6.35 1.91 8.49
N LEU A 51 5.52 1.31 7.64
CA LEU A 51 5.08 -0.08 7.82
C LEU A 51 6.19 -1.06 7.44
N GLU A 52 7.14 -0.62 6.61
CA GLU A 52 8.28 -1.42 6.18
C GLU A 52 7.83 -2.73 5.54
N ASP A 53 8.45 -3.83 5.92
CA ASP A 53 8.10 -5.16 5.43
C ASP A 53 7.23 -5.92 6.44
N GLY A 54 6.37 -5.20 7.14
CA GLY A 54 5.41 -5.79 8.07
C GLY A 54 4.66 -6.96 7.46
N GLU A 55 4.41 -7.98 8.26
CA GLU A 55 3.83 -9.23 7.79
C GLU A 55 2.44 -9.01 7.21
N LEU A 56 2.15 -9.63 6.07
CA LEU A 56 0.84 -9.59 5.43
C LEU A 56 0.16 -10.93 5.65
N ASP A 57 -0.99 -10.92 6.32
CA ASP A 57 -1.84 -12.09 6.51
C ASP A 57 -3.15 -11.83 5.78
N ALA A 58 -3.39 -12.54 4.69
CA ALA A 58 -4.50 -12.28 3.77
C ALA A 58 -4.48 -10.82 3.30
N PHE A 59 -5.34 -9.96 3.81
CA PHE A 59 -5.38 -8.55 3.43
C PHE A 59 -4.95 -7.61 4.58
N ALA A 60 -4.45 -8.17 5.69
CA ALA A 60 -4.03 -7.39 6.84
C ALA A 60 -2.53 -7.26 6.88
N VAL A 61 -2.02 -6.03 6.81
CA VAL A 61 -0.59 -5.75 7.01
C VAL A 61 -0.37 -5.31 8.44
N GLU A 62 0.64 -5.89 9.09
CA GLU A 62 0.95 -5.62 10.49
C GLU A 62 2.13 -4.68 10.61
N CYS A 63 1.97 -3.64 11.43
CA CYS A 63 3.09 -2.77 11.78
C CYS A 63 4.10 -3.57 12.62
N PRO A 64 5.38 -3.67 12.19
CA PRO A 64 6.35 -4.53 12.87
C PRO A 64 6.73 -4.05 14.27
N ARG A 65 6.43 -2.81 14.62
CA ARG A 65 6.83 -2.26 15.92
C ARG A 65 5.84 -2.55 17.04
N HIS A 66 4.53 -2.40 16.75
CA HIS A 66 3.50 -2.45 17.81
C HIS A 66 2.31 -3.36 17.49
N GLY A 67 2.35 -4.06 16.36
CA GLY A 67 1.30 -5.02 16.00
C GLY A 67 0.00 -4.39 15.50
N ALA A 68 -0.03 -3.08 15.22
CA ALA A 68 -1.18 -2.47 14.58
C ALA A 68 -1.40 -3.08 13.19
N GLN A 69 -2.65 -3.35 12.84
CA GLN A 69 -2.97 -3.98 11.57
C GLN A 69 -3.90 -3.11 10.75
N PHE A 70 -3.69 -3.12 9.43
CA PHE A 70 -4.48 -2.35 8.47
C PHE A 70 -4.93 -3.24 7.33
N ASP A 71 -6.18 -3.04 6.89
CA ASP A 71 -6.69 -3.72 5.69
C ASP A 71 -6.17 -2.98 4.46
N ILE A 72 -5.36 -3.65 3.63
CA ILE A 72 -4.76 -3.01 2.46
C ILE A 72 -5.78 -2.65 1.38
N ARG A 73 -6.99 -3.20 1.44
CA ARG A 73 -8.05 -2.90 0.46
C ARG A 73 -8.74 -1.57 0.76
N THR A 74 -8.88 -1.23 2.02
CA THR A 74 -9.67 -0.06 2.47
C THR A 74 -8.86 0.93 3.30
N GLY A 75 -7.70 0.52 3.82
CA GLY A 75 -6.91 1.31 4.75
C GLY A 75 -7.40 1.23 6.19
N ARG A 76 -8.48 0.52 6.45
CA ARG A 76 -9.10 0.47 7.76
C ARG A 76 -8.15 -0.10 8.81
N ALA A 77 -8.06 0.57 9.97
CA ALA A 77 -7.35 0.05 11.12
C ALA A 77 -8.15 -1.13 11.70
N LEU A 78 -7.51 -2.30 11.80
CA LEU A 78 -8.17 -3.54 12.19
C LEU A 78 -8.03 -3.86 13.66
N CYS A 79 -6.98 -3.34 14.31
CA CYS A 79 -6.78 -3.58 15.73
C CYS A 79 -5.94 -2.49 16.35
N LEU A 80 -6.06 -2.36 17.67
CA LEU A 80 -5.23 -1.45 18.44
C LEU A 80 -3.74 -1.85 18.31
N PRO A 81 -2.81 -0.91 18.42
CA PRO A 81 -3.02 0.47 18.87
C PRO A 81 -3.46 1.46 17.78
N ALA A 82 -3.62 1.05 16.55
CA ALA A 82 -4.07 1.95 15.50
C ALA A 82 -5.58 2.15 15.56
N VAL A 83 -6.04 3.41 15.46
CA VAL A 83 -7.45 3.76 15.45
C VAL A 83 -7.84 4.58 14.23
N THR A 84 -6.85 5.04 13.45
CA THR A 84 -7.05 5.87 12.25
C THR A 84 -6.67 5.05 11.02
N ALA A 85 -7.50 5.12 9.97
CA ALA A 85 -7.20 4.43 8.71
C ALA A 85 -5.93 4.97 8.06
N VAL A 86 -5.20 4.09 7.37
CA VAL A 86 -4.07 4.50 6.52
C VAL A 86 -4.62 4.93 5.17
N PRO A 87 -4.05 5.98 4.54
CA PRO A 87 -4.48 6.38 3.20
C PRO A 87 -4.28 5.28 2.17
N THR A 88 -5.25 5.14 1.27
CA THR A 88 -5.16 4.22 0.13
C THR A 88 -5.19 5.00 -1.17
N TYR A 89 -4.67 4.38 -2.23
CA TYR A 89 -4.60 5.01 -3.55
C TYR A 89 -5.13 4.06 -4.60
N GLN A 90 -5.85 4.60 -5.57
CA GLN A 90 -6.38 3.80 -6.67
C GLN A 90 -5.23 3.21 -7.48
N VAL A 91 -5.40 1.96 -7.91
CA VAL A 91 -4.44 1.27 -8.75
C VAL A 91 -5.17 0.82 -10.01
N LYS A 92 -4.52 0.98 -11.16
CA LYS A 92 -4.99 0.37 -12.39
C LYS A 92 -3.86 -0.39 -13.07
N VAL A 93 -4.21 -1.42 -13.80
CA VAL A 93 -3.26 -2.21 -14.60
C VAL A 93 -3.64 -2.04 -16.05
N GLU A 94 -2.66 -1.69 -16.87
CA GLU A 94 -2.89 -1.43 -18.29
C GLU A 94 -1.63 -1.77 -19.06
N ASN A 95 -1.78 -2.57 -20.12
CA ASN A 95 -0.66 -2.95 -20.99
C ASN A 95 0.54 -3.54 -20.23
N GLY A 96 0.28 -4.35 -19.21
CA GLY A 96 1.34 -5.00 -18.42
C GLY A 96 2.03 -4.08 -17.43
N ALA A 97 1.51 -2.89 -17.18
CA ALA A 97 2.07 -1.92 -16.25
C ALA A 97 1.08 -1.61 -15.12
N VAL A 98 1.64 -1.30 -13.96
CA VAL A 98 0.87 -0.91 -12.76
C VAL A 98 0.97 0.59 -12.60
N TYR A 99 -0.19 1.24 -12.48
CA TYR A 99 -0.31 2.69 -12.29
C TYR A 99 -1.00 2.97 -10.97
N VAL A 100 -0.53 3.99 -10.27
CA VAL A 100 -1.10 4.44 -9.00
C VAL A 100 -1.53 5.89 -9.12
N ALA A 101 -2.71 6.21 -8.57
CA ALA A 101 -3.17 7.59 -8.50
C ALA A 101 -2.21 8.38 -7.60
N SER A 102 -1.57 9.40 -8.17
CA SER A 102 -0.57 10.19 -7.45
C SER A 102 -1.20 10.92 -6.27
N PRO A 103 -0.59 10.83 -5.07
CA PRO A 103 -1.05 11.63 -3.93
C PRO A 103 -0.78 13.13 -4.11
N ASP A 104 0.05 13.48 -5.10
CA ASP A 104 0.41 14.86 -5.39
C ASP A 104 -0.56 15.54 -6.38
N SER A 105 -1.56 14.83 -6.88
CA SER A 105 -2.48 15.37 -7.88
C SER A 105 -3.67 16.09 -7.28
#